data_d1668202c0f65b7f97b253ed9920f107
#
_entry.id   d1668202c0f65b7f97b253ed9920f107
#
_cell.length_a   1.000
_cell.length_b   1.000
_cell.length_c   1.000
_cell.angle_alpha   90.00
_cell.angle_beta   90.00
_cell.angle_gamma   90.00
#
_symmetry.space_group_name_H-M   'P 1'
#
loop_
_entity.id
_entity.type
_entity.pdbx_description
1 polymer ?
#
loop_
_entity_poly.entity_id
_entity_poly.type
_entity_poly.pdbx_seq_one_letter_code
_entity_poly.pdbx_strand_id
1 'polypeptide(L)'
;SRQLATGPVAMVSLMTAAALEPLATAGGEAYIGYAVLLSLMVGLFQLFMGMFRLGVLLNFLSHPVIAGFVNAAAIIIATSQLGKIFGVSAEKGEYHYEFLFNTVTAVAGGIHWPTVAMAALAFGIMLAVRRYNPRLPAVLFAVIITTFLSWATGYEEHMDVKLDQVATQEIRAALLLDNLQRKHIVNLTDKYYAVQQDYDTKAGDAEGEDANLMTQRQEIEQIKFLLDQKKEQSVSHHKNLYETPLYATGEGEQRVFYSRGEMGELIAAGEQESLGPEWRIRTYENGVLSLQAGGKVIGNVPGGLPGFQLPGFEWGVMMHLIGAMITIS
;
A
#
# COMPACT_ATOMS: atom_id res chain seq x y z
N SER A 1 -3.02 3.79 28.79
CA SER A 1 -1.72 4.28 29.28
C SER A 1 -1.35 5.58 28.60
N ARG A 2 -0.67 6.50 29.29
CA ARG A 2 -0.27 7.81 28.74
C ARG A 2 0.85 7.69 27.68
N GLN A 3 1.46 6.54 27.55
CA GLN A 3 2.64 6.31 26.70
C GLN A 3 2.36 5.32 25.56
N LEU A 4 1.22 4.63 25.57
CA LEU A 4 0.86 3.66 24.56
C LEU A 4 -0.20 4.26 23.63
N ALA A 5 0.15 4.51 22.38
CA ALA A 5 -0.80 4.81 21.33
C ALA A 5 -1.19 3.48 20.67
N THR A 6 -2.45 3.08 20.84
CA THR A 6 -3.02 1.95 20.11
C THR A 6 -3.58 2.47 18.80
N GLY A 7 -3.05 2.00 17.69
CA GLY A 7 -3.47 2.44 16.36
C GLY A 7 -2.83 1.56 15.28
N PRO A 8 -3.18 1.77 14.01
CA PRO A 8 -2.59 1.02 12.92
C PRO A 8 -1.07 1.25 12.90
N VAL A 9 -0.32 0.18 13.12
CA VAL A 9 1.13 0.17 13.10
C VAL A 9 1.58 -0.37 11.74
N ALA A 10 2.61 0.23 11.16
CA ALA A 10 3.12 -0.17 9.84
C ALA A 10 3.45 -1.68 9.75
N MET A 11 3.98 -2.28 10.82
CA MET A 11 4.23 -3.72 10.87
C MET A 11 2.94 -4.54 10.81
N VAL A 12 1.91 -4.16 11.57
CA VAL A 12 0.61 -4.83 11.55
C VAL A 12 -0.02 -4.72 10.16
N SER A 13 0.05 -3.55 9.53
CA SER A 13 -0.45 -3.34 8.18
C SER A 13 0.30 -4.21 7.14
N LEU A 14 1.62 -4.33 7.26
CA LEU A 14 2.42 -5.22 6.39
C LEU A 14 2.09 -6.70 6.62
N MET A 15 1.96 -7.13 7.87
CA MET A 15 1.58 -8.50 8.20
C MET A 15 0.17 -8.83 7.70
N THR A 16 -0.77 -7.89 7.85
CA THR A 16 -2.12 -8.01 7.30
C THR A 16 -2.08 -8.15 5.78
N ALA A 17 -1.33 -7.28 5.10
CA ALA A 17 -1.19 -7.35 3.65
C ALA A 17 -0.57 -8.68 3.21
N ALA A 18 0.51 -9.12 3.83
CA ALA A 18 1.16 -10.40 3.52
C ALA A 18 0.26 -11.62 3.76
N ALA A 19 -0.61 -11.56 4.79
CA ALA A 19 -1.55 -12.63 5.08
C ALA A 19 -2.73 -12.68 4.10
N LEU A 20 -3.16 -11.51 3.58
CA LEU A 20 -4.31 -11.40 2.69
C LEU A 20 -3.94 -11.48 1.20
N GLU A 21 -2.71 -11.12 0.84
CA GLU A 21 -2.23 -11.14 -0.55
C GLU A 21 -2.38 -12.52 -1.23
N PRO A 22 -2.14 -13.67 -0.56
CA PRO A 22 -2.44 -14.98 -1.11
C PRO A 22 -3.92 -15.26 -1.30
N LEU A 23 -4.81 -14.57 -0.56
CA LEU A 23 -6.25 -14.84 -0.52
C LEU A 23 -7.06 -13.94 -1.45
N ALA A 24 -6.62 -12.72 -1.69
CA ALA A 24 -7.31 -11.77 -2.56
C ALA A 24 -6.38 -10.67 -3.07
N THR A 25 -6.71 -10.09 -4.22
CA THR A 25 -5.97 -8.99 -4.82
C THR A 25 -6.14 -7.71 -3.98
N ALA A 26 -5.06 -7.04 -3.67
CA ALA A 26 -5.08 -5.80 -2.90
C ALA A 26 -6.02 -4.76 -3.54
N GLY A 27 -6.93 -4.20 -2.73
CA GLY A 27 -7.91 -3.21 -3.16
C GLY A 27 -9.22 -3.78 -3.72
N GLY A 28 -9.36 -5.11 -3.87
CA GLY A 28 -10.61 -5.76 -4.27
C GLY A 28 -11.62 -5.85 -3.12
N GLU A 29 -12.91 -6.04 -3.44
CA GLU A 29 -13.97 -6.20 -2.41
C GLU A 29 -13.71 -7.41 -1.50
N ALA A 30 -13.25 -8.53 -2.07
CA ALA A 30 -12.89 -9.73 -1.29
C ALA A 30 -11.74 -9.44 -0.31
N TYR A 31 -10.74 -8.64 -0.71
CA TYR A 31 -9.64 -8.24 0.16
C TYR A 31 -10.13 -7.46 1.39
N ILE A 32 -11.07 -6.53 1.20
CA ILE A 32 -11.68 -5.78 2.29
C ILE A 32 -12.46 -6.71 3.22
N GLY A 33 -13.24 -7.65 2.66
CA GLY A 33 -13.97 -8.66 3.42
C GLY A 33 -13.06 -9.51 4.29
N TYR A 34 -11.97 -10.01 3.75
CA TYR A 34 -10.98 -10.80 4.49
C TYR A 34 -10.19 -9.97 5.51
N ALA A 35 -9.93 -8.69 5.24
CA ALA A 35 -9.31 -7.79 6.21
C ALA A 35 -10.23 -7.58 7.43
N VAL A 36 -11.53 -7.43 7.21
CA VAL A 36 -12.53 -7.32 8.29
C VAL A 36 -12.61 -8.64 9.07
N LEU A 37 -12.62 -9.79 8.38
CA LEU A 37 -12.61 -11.10 9.02
C LEU A 37 -11.36 -11.30 9.90
N LEU A 38 -10.18 -11.01 9.36
CA LEU A 38 -8.92 -11.10 10.10
C LEU A 38 -8.92 -10.17 11.33
N SER A 39 -9.40 -8.93 11.18
CA SER A 39 -9.52 -7.98 12.29
C SER A 39 -10.45 -8.49 13.39
N LEU A 40 -11.57 -9.11 13.01
CA LEU A 40 -12.50 -9.74 13.95
C LEU A 40 -11.85 -10.92 14.68
N MET A 41 -11.14 -11.80 13.95
CA MET A 41 -10.41 -12.93 14.52
C MET A 41 -9.34 -12.47 15.50
N VAL A 42 -8.52 -11.48 15.15
CA VAL A 42 -7.50 -10.89 16.02
C VAL A 42 -8.14 -10.29 17.27
N GLY A 43 -9.25 -9.54 17.12
CA GLY A 43 -9.97 -8.93 18.24
C GLY A 43 -10.56 -9.99 19.20
N LEU A 44 -11.16 -11.05 18.68
CA LEU A 44 -11.67 -12.16 19.48
C LEU A 44 -10.54 -12.90 20.21
N PHE A 45 -9.43 -13.14 19.53
CA PHE A 45 -8.28 -13.81 20.14
C PHE A 45 -7.65 -12.95 21.25
N GLN A 46 -7.50 -11.65 21.04
CA GLN A 46 -7.01 -10.73 22.07
C GLN A 46 -7.97 -10.66 23.26
N LEU A 47 -9.28 -10.66 23.03
CA LEU A 47 -10.28 -10.69 24.08
C LEU A 47 -10.17 -12.00 24.88
N PHE A 48 -10.01 -13.16 24.20
CA PHE A 48 -9.77 -14.43 24.82
C PHE A 48 -8.50 -14.42 25.69
N MET A 49 -7.38 -13.95 25.14
CA MET A 49 -6.11 -13.79 25.86
C MET A 49 -6.27 -12.91 27.11
N GLY A 50 -7.03 -11.82 26.99
CA GLY A 50 -7.32 -10.92 28.10
C GLY A 50 -8.18 -11.57 29.19
N MET A 51 -9.23 -12.30 28.79
CA MET A 51 -10.14 -13.02 29.70
C MET A 51 -9.42 -14.09 30.50
N PHE A 52 -8.53 -14.85 29.88
CA PHE A 52 -7.70 -15.86 30.56
C PHE A 52 -6.45 -15.30 31.23
N ARG A 53 -6.28 -13.96 31.23
CA ARG A 53 -5.12 -13.28 31.83
C ARG A 53 -3.77 -13.82 31.32
N LEU A 54 -3.72 -14.26 30.05
CA LEU A 54 -2.51 -14.84 29.46
C LEU A 54 -1.37 -13.82 29.31
N GLY A 55 -1.62 -12.53 29.53
CA GLY A 55 -0.59 -11.49 29.70
C GLY A 55 0.46 -11.81 30.78
N VAL A 56 0.13 -12.72 31.74
CA VAL A 56 1.11 -13.24 32.70
C VAL A 56 2.28 -13.93 32.01
N LEU A 57 2.09 -14.50 30.80
CA LEU A 57 3.16 -15.12 30.03
C LEU A 57 4.27 -14.13 29.67
N LEU A 58 3.95 -12.84 29.53
CA LEU A 58 4.95 -11.78 29.30
C LEU A 58 5.92 -11.59 30.47
N ASN A 59 5.52 -12.02 31.68
CA ASN A 59 6.41 -11.96 32.84
C ASN A 59 7.58 -12.96 32.77
N PHE A 60 7.50 -13.96 31.88
CA PHE A 60 8.61 -14.88 31.61
C PHE A 60 9.66 -14.25 30.69
N LEU A 61 9.33 -13.19 29.96
CA LEU A 61 10.31 -12.44 29.19
C LEU A 61 11.12 -11.54 30.11
N SER A 62 12.43 -11.67 30.03
CA SER A 62 13.32 -10.81 30.83
C SER A 62 13.20 -9.35 30.38
N HIS A 63 13.26 -8.42 31.32
CA HIS A 63 13.19 -6.98 31.04
C HIS A 63 14.18 -6.52 29.95
N PRO A 64 15.46 -6.99 29.90
CA PRO A 64 16.38 -6.62 28.83
C PRO A 64 15.91 -7.05 27.44
N VAL A 65 15.25 -8.21 27.30
CA VAL A 65 14.71 -8.70 26.00
C VAL A 65 13.58 -7.76 25.53
N ILE A 66 12.66 -7.42 26.41
CA ILE A 66 11.58 -6.48 26.09
C ILE A 66 12.14 -5.12 25.71
N ALA A 67 13.08 -4.60 26.48
CA ALA A 67 13.71 -3.31 26.20
C ALA A 67 14.46 -3.31 24.86
N GLY A 68 15.22 -4.37 24.58
CA GLY A 68 15.91 -4.55 23.30
C GLY A 68 14.95 -4.58 22.11
N PHE A 69 13.87 -5.36 22.22
CA PHE A 69 12.84 -5.44 21.19
C PHE A 69 12.16 -4.09 20.91
N VAL A 70 11.73 -3.39 21.98
CA VAL A 70 11.06 -2.07 21.86
C VAL A 70 11.98 -1.04 21.21
N ASN A 71 13.26 -1.01 21.61
CA ASN A 71 14.22 -0.08 21.03
C ASN A 71 14.51 -0.39 19.57
N ALA A 72 14.70 -1.66 19.20
CA ALA A 72 14.89 -2.07 17.83
C ALA A 72 13.67 -1.73 16.96
N ALA A 73 12.46 -2.04 17.45
CA ALA A 73 11.22 -1.70 16.77
C ALA A 73 11.07 -0.18 16.57
N ALA A 74 11.40 0.62 17.58
CA ALA A 74 11.35 2.08 17.48
C ALA A 74 12.30 2.62 16.41
N ILE A 75 13.52 2.10 16.31
CA ILE A 75 14.49 2.48 15.28
C ILE A 75 13.98 2.10 13.89
N ILE A 76 13.49 0.85 13.72
CA ILE A 76 12.96 0.37 12.44
C ILE A 76 11.78 1.22 11.99
N ILE A 77 10.85 1.54 12.89
CA ILE A 77 9.68 2.38 12.58
C ILE A 77 10.14 3.79 12.21
N ALA A 78 11.03 4.42 12.97
CA ALA A 78 11.52 5.76 12.70
C ALA A 78 12.21 5.84 11.32
N THR A 79 13.10 4.90 11.04
CA THR A 79 13.84 4.86 9.79
C THR A 79 12.95 4.56 8.58
N SER A 80 11.91 3.73 8.76
CA SER A 80 10.92 3.46 7.69
C SER A 80 10.09 4.68 7.26
N GLN A 81 10.04 5.73 8.10
CA GLN A 81 9.34 6.98 7.76
C GLN A 81 10.22 8.00 7.02
N LEU A 82 11.55 7.79 6.95
CA LEU A 82 12.46 8.76 6.34
C LEU A 82 12.10 9.06 4.89
N GLY A 83 11.82 8.05 4.07
CA GLY A 83 11.42 8.25 2.68
C GLY A 83 10.19 9.16 2.55
N LYS A 84 9.20 8.99 3.43
CA LYS A 84 7.97 9.80 3.44
C LYS A 84 8.23 11.24 3.87
N ILE A 85 9.13 11.46 4.84
CA ILE A 85 9.50 12.81 5.32
C ILE A 85 10.22 13.58 4.22
N PHE A 86 11.13 12.94 3.50
CA PHE A 86 11.88 13.55 2.42
C PHE A 86 11.16 13.54 1.06
N GLY A 87 9.98 12.89 0.97
CA GLY A 87 9.20 12.79 -0.26
C GLY A 87 9.87 11.94 -1.33
N VAL A 88 10.68 10.95 -0.92
CA VAL A 88 11.37 10.03 -1.83
C VAL A 88 10.85 8.61 -1.68
N SER A 89 10.81 7.85 -2.79
CA SER A 89 10.54 6.41 -2.72
C SER A 89 11.87 5.67 -2.69
N ALA A 90 12.04 4.83 -1.70
CA ALA A 90 13.13 3.89 -1.62
C ALA A 90 12.65 2.48 -1.93
N GLU A 91 13.44 1.71 -2.64
CA GLU A 91 13.17 0.29 -2.86
C GLU A 91 13.25 -0.48 -1.55
N LYS A 92 12.28 -1.36 -1.35
CA LYS A 92 12.33 -2.30 -0.23
C LYS A 92 13.38 -3.34 -0.56
N GLY A 93 14.49 -3.34 0.19
CA GLY A 93 15.46 -4.43 0.16
C GLY A 93 14.96 -5.64 0.93
N GLU A 94 15.63 -6.77 0.78
CA GLU A 94 15.35 -7.97 1.58
C GLU A 94 15.64 -7.72 3.08
N TYR A 95 16.65 -6.90 3.37
CA TYR A 95 17.05 -6.53 4.71
C TYR A 95 16.82 -5.04 5.02
N HIS A 96 16.59 -4.72 6.28
CA HIS A 96 16.34 -3.34 6.71
C HIS A 96 17.50 -2.36 6.42
N TYR A 97 18.75 -2.81 6.46
CA TYR A 97 19.91 -1.97 6.12
C TYR A 97 19.96 -1.60 4.64
N GLU A 98 19.50 -2.48 3.75
CA GLU A 98 19.37 -2.19 2.30
C GLU A 98 18.32 -1.11 2.06
N PHE A 99 17.17 -1.24 2.73
CA PHE A 99 16.15 -0.20 2.70
C PHE A 99 16.70 1.16 3.15
N LEU A 100 17.49 1.19 4.23
CA LEU A 100 18.14 2.41 4.70
C LEU A 100 19.12 2.98 3.67
N PHE A 101 19.98 2.14 3.11
CA PHE A 101 20.93 2.56 2.09
C PHE A 101 20.22 3.12 0.85
N ASN A 102 19.19 2.41 0.36
CA ASN A 102 18.36 2.85 -0.77
C ASN A 102 17.64 4.18 -0.45
N THR A 103 17.16 4.35 0.78
CA THR A 103 16.52 5.60 1.21
C THR A 103 17.52 6.76 1.21
N VAL A 104 18.72 6.56 1.76
CA VAL A 104 19.76 7.59 1.78
C VAL A 104 20.19 7.96 0.36
N THR A 105 20.36 6.98 -0.51
CA THR A 105 20.72 7.19 -1.92
C THR A 105 19.61 7.94 -2.66
N ALA A 106 18.34 7.60 -2.42
CA ALA A 106 17.20 8.30 -3.00
C ALA A 106 17.12 9.76 -2.53
N VAL A 107 17.38 10.01 -1.23
CA VAL A 107 17.46 11.38 -0.67
C VAL A 107 18.60 12.18 -1.28
N ALA A 108 19.77 11.55 -1.48
CA ALA A 108 20.91 12.19 -2.13
C ALA A 108 20.63 12.51 -3.62
N GLY A 109 19.80 11.71 -4.28
CA GLY A 109 19.37 11.92 -5.66
C GLY A 109 18.36 13.07 -5.85
N GLY A 110 17.69 13.52 -4.79
CA GLY A 110 16.78 14.67 -4.82
C GLY A 110 15.77 14.66 -3.69
N ILE A 111 15.65 15.77 -3.00
CA ILE A 111 14.70 15.98 -1.90
C ILE A 111 13.49 16.75 -2.43
N HIS A 112 12.29 16.29 -2.09
CA HIS A 112 11.07 17.04 -2.36
C HIS A 112 10.81 18.07 -1.26
N TRP A 113 11.35 19.28 -1.43
CA TRP A 113 11.32 20.36 -0.44
C TRP A 113 9.92 20.70 0.10
N PRO A 114 8.86 20.74 -0.72
CA PRO A 114 7.51 20.99 -0.20
C PRO A 114 7.05 19.94 0.81
N THR A 115 7.36 18.66 0.59
CA THR A 115 7.04 17.58 1.55
C THR A 115 7.81 17.76 2.86
N VAL A 116 9.10 18.11 2.79
CA VAL A 116 9.92 18.38 3.97
C VAL A 116 9.36 19.57 4.77
N ALA A 117 8.95 20.64 4.09
CA ALA A 117 8.34 21.79 4.73
C ALA A 117 7.03 21.43 5.44
N MET A 118 6.16 20.64 4.79
CA MET A 118 4.92 20.15 5.42
C MET A 118 5.18 19.23 6.60
N ALA A 119 6.17 18.33 6.50
CA ALA A 119 6.57 17.46 7.60
C ALA A 119 7.14 18.27 8.79
N ALA A 120 8.01 19.25 8.53
CA ALA A 120 8.56 20.12 9.53
C ALA A 120 7.47 20.98 10.22
N LEU A 121 6.51 21.48 9.44
CA LEU A 121 5.35 22.22 9.96
C LEU A 121 4.50 21.32 10.87
N ALA A 122 4.14 20.12 10.42
CA ALA A 122 3.38 19.16 11.23
C ALA A 122 4.08 18.85 12.55
N PHE A 123 5.38 18.59 12.50
CA PHE A 123 6.20 18.34 13.69
C PHE A 123 6.25 19.56 14.61
N GLY A 124 6.42 20.77 14.07
CA GLY A 124 6.40 22.02 14.81
C GLY A 124 5.07 22.25 15.53
N ILE A 125 3.93 22.00 14.85
CA ILE A 125 2.60 22.08 15.44
C ILE A 125 2.46 21.09 16.60
N MET A 126 2.89 19.83 16.39
CA MET A 126 2.82 18.82 17.46
C MET A 126 3.64 19.22 18.69
N LEU A 127 4.85 19.76 18.49
CA LEU A 127 5.69 20.27 19.59
C LEU A 127 5.05 21.46 20.29
N ALA A 128 4.52 22.43 19.54
CA ALA A 128 3.86 23.60 20.09
C ALA A 128 2.64 23.22 20.93
N VAL A 129 1.73 22.39 20.38
CA VAL A 129 0.53 21.93 21.12
C VAL A 129 0.92 21.17 22.40
N ARG A 130 1.91 20.28 22.33
CA ARG A 130 2.41 19.55 23.52
C ARG A 130 3.02 20.49 24.57
N ARG A 131 3.68 21.56 24.12
CA ARG A 131 4.34 22.52 25.02
C ARG A 131 3.34 23.42 25.71
N TYR A 132 2.28 23.86 25.00
CA TYR A 132 1.28 24.78 25.55
C TYR A 132 0.20 24.05 26.36
N ASN A 133 -0.31 22.94 25.86
CA ASN A 133 -1.35 22.15 26.53
C ASN A 133 -1.22 20.67 26.29
N PRO A 134 -0.57 19.89 27.15
CA PRO A 134 -0.36 18.45 27.00
C PRO A 134 -1.67 17.61 26.99
N ARG A 135 -2.82 18.23 27.32
CA ARG A 135 -4.12 17.53 27.31
C ARG A 135 -4.76 17.50 25.92
N LEU A 136 -4.31 18.38 25.02
CA LEU A 136 -4.85 18.43 23.66
C LEU A 136 -4.23 17.33 22.78
N PRO A 137 -5.01 16.75 21.88
CA PRO A 137 -4.51 15.74 20.93
C PRO A 137 -3.66 16.41 19.83
N ALA A 138 -2.35 16.54 20.09
CA ALA A 138 -1.42 17.26 19.20
C ALA A 138 -1.43 16.76 17.75
N VAL A 139 -1.59 15.44 17.56
CA VAL A 139 -1.65 14.82 16.21
C VAL A 139 -2.86 15.31 15.45
N LEU A 140 -4.04 15.39 16.11
CA LEU A 140 -5.27 15.86 15.48
C LEU A 140 -5.13 17.29 14.95
N PHE A 141 -4.57 18.19 15.77
CA PHE A 141 -4.33 19.57 15.35
C PHE A 141 -3.32 19.66 14.21
N ALA A 142 -2.25 18.86 14.24
CA ALA A 142 -1.28 18.82 13.15
C ALA A 142 -1.97 18.39 11.84
N VAL A 143 -2.77 17.31 11.86
CA VAL A 143 -3.48 16.81 10.67
C VAL A 143 -4.47 17.86 10.15
N ILE A 144 -5.32 18.45 11.00
CA ILE A 144 -6.30 19.43 10.56
C ILE A 144 -5.62 20.64 9.92
N ILE A 145 -4.58 21.19 10.55
CA ILE A 145 -3.90 22.39 10.06
C ILE A 145 -3.15 22.09 8.76
N THR A 146 -2.43 20.97 8.66
CA THR A 146 -1.70 20.61 7.44
C THR A 146 -2.64 20.26 6.28
N THR A 147 -3.77 19.59 6.55
CA THR A 147 -4.79 19.31 5.54
C THR A 147 -5.42 20.59 5.03
N PHE A 148 -5.78 21.51 5.94
CA PHE A 148 -6.33 22.81 5.54
C PHE A 148 -5.32 23.63 4.71
N LEU A 149 -4.04 23.62 5.12
CA LEU A 149 -2.99 24.30 4.38
C LEU A 149 -2.75 23.68 3.00
N SER A 150 -2.74 22.34 2.91
CA SER A 150 -2.64 21.61 1.64
C SER A 150 -3.77 22.00 0.69
N TRP A 151 -4.99 22.02 1.19
CA TRP A 151 -6.16 22.46 0.42
C TRP A 151 -6.07 23.93 0.00
N ALA A 152 -5.70 24.83 0.91
CA ALA A 152 -5.63 26.27 0.64
C ALA A 152 -4.50 26.66 -0.33
N THR A 153 -3.41 25.90 -0.35
CA THR A 153 -2.26 26.13 -1.24
C THR A 153 -2.35 25.39 -2.57
N GLY A 154 -3.39 24.53 -2.75
CA GLY A 154 -3.45 23.65 -3.92
C GLY A 154 -2.25 22.69 -4.00
N TYR A 155 -1.71 22.28 -2.85
CA TYR A 155 -0.54 21.42 -2.78
C TYR A 155 -0.76 20.06 -3.44
N GLU A 156 -1.99 19.56 -3.37
CA GLU A 156 -2.44 18.37 -4.06
C GLU A 156 -3.57 18.73 -5.02
N GLU A 157 -3.30 18.61 -6.31
CA GLU A 157 -4.30 18.74 -7.37
C GLU A 157 -4.61 17.36 -7.92
N HIS A 158 -5.88 16.99 -7.95
CA HIS A 158 -6.36 15.74 -8.54
C HIS A 158 -7.12 16.05 -9.81
N MET A 159 -6.89 15.24 -10.83
CA MET A 159 -7.60 15.35 -12.09
C MET A 159 -7.88 13.97 -12.67
N ASP A 160 -9.10 13.74 -13.07
CA ASP A 160 -9.49 12.57 -13.83
C ASP A 160 -9.51 12.94 -15.31
N VAL A 161 -8.71 12.23 -16.09
CA VAL A 161 -8.55 12.48 -17.52
C VAL A 161 -8.79 11.20 -18.32
N LYS A 162 -9.18 11.35 -19.57
CA LYS A 162 -9.30 10.21 -20.46
C LYS A 162 -7.93 9.83 -21.01
N LEU A 163 -7.77 8.56 -21.38
CA LEU A 163 -6.53 8.05 -21.92
C LEU A 163 -6.05 8.76 -23.20
N ASP A 164 -6.98 9.31 -24.00
CA ASP A 164 -6.70 10.08 -25.21
C ASP A 164 -6.02 11.42 -24.93
N GLN A 165 -6.15 11.95 -23.69
CA GLN A 165 -5.47 13.17 -23.25
C GLN A 165 -3.99 12.95 -22.88
N VAL A 166 -3.52 11.71 -22.84
CA VAL A 166 -2.09 11.41 -22.72
C VAL A 166 -1.50 11.33 -24.13
N ALA A 167 -0.70 12.33 -24.52
CA ALA A 167 -0.14 12.39 -25.87
C ALA A 167 0.90 11.30 -26.10
N THR A 168 1.74 11.01 -25.11
CA THR A 168 2.82 10.02 -25.21
C THR A 168 2.28 8.62 -25.48
N GLN A 169 2.52 8.13 -26.70
CA GLN A 169 2.02 6.83 -27.15
C GLN A 169 2.58 5.65 -26.34
N GLU A 170 3.84 5.75 -25.93
CA GLU A 170 4.48 4.72 -25.09
C GLU A 170 3.77 4.56 -23.74
N ILE A 171 3.41 5.66 -23.10
CA ILE A 171 2.72 5.64 -21.78
C ILE A 171 1.30 5.10 -21.95
N ARG A 172 0.59 5.48 -23.02
CA ARG A 172 -0.74 4.92 -23.33
C ARG A 172 -0.68 3.41 -23.53
N ALA A 173 0.27 2.93 -24.31
CA ALA A 173 0.46 1.51 -24.55
C ALA A 173 0.82 0.74 -23.27
N ALA A 174 1.71 1.32 -22.44
CA ALA A 174 2.10 0.75 -21.17
C ALA A 174 0.93 0.65 -20.18
N LEU A 175 0.05 1.67 -20.11
CA LEU A 175 -1.16 1.68 -19.26
C LEU A 175 -2.16 0.61 -19.68
N LEU A 176 -2.37 0.45 -21.00
CA LEU A 176 -3.24 -0.60 -21.54
C LEU A 176 -2.68 -1.99 -21.23
N LEU A 177 -1.38 -2.18 -21.37
CA LEU A 177 -0.71 -3.43 -21.04
C LEU A 177 -0.79 -3.76 -19.55
N ASP A 178 -0.54 -2.78 -18.67
CA ASP A 178 -0.66 -2.93 -17.21
C ASP A 178 -2.08 -3.37 -16.82
N ASN A 179 -3.11 -2.73 -17.38
CA ASN A 179 -4.50 -3.10 -17.14
C ASN A 179 -4.85 -4.52 -17.61
N LEU A 180 -4.33 -4.92 -18.77
CA LEU A 180 -4.51 -6.30 -19.28
C LEU A 180 -3.79 -7.31 -18.39
N GLN A 181 -2.58 -7.03 -17.96
CA GLN A 181 -1.83 -7.89 -17.04
C GLN A 181 -2.55 -8.04 -15.69
N ARG A 182 -3.07 -6.94 -15.12
CA ARG A 182 -3.87 -6.97 -13.90
C ARG A 182 -5.11 -7.83 -14.03
N LYS A 183 -5.88 -7.67 -15.11
CA LYS A 183 -7.06 -8.52 -15.37
C LYS A 183 -6.68 -9.99 -15.49
N HIS A 184 -5.55 -10.29 -16.14
CA HIS A 184 -5.05 -11.65 -16.25
C HIS A 184 -4.64 -12.24 -14.89
N ILE A 185 -3.98 -11.46 -14.04
CA ILE A 185 -3.63 -11.85 -12.66
C ILE A 185 -4.89 -12.13 -11.83
N VAL A 186 -5.91 -11.27 -11.94
CA VAL A 186 -7.21 -11.49 -11.26
C VAL A 186 -7.83 -12.81 -11.72
N ASN A 187 -7.94 -13.05 -13.01
CA ASN A 187 -8.52 -14.30 -13.54
C ASN A 187 -7.73 -15.56 -13.12
N LEU A 188 -6.39 -15.47 -13.09
CA LEU A 188 -5.55 -16.57 -12.59
C LEU A 188 -5.73 -16.79 -11.10
N THR A 189 -5.91 -15.72 -10.34
CA THR A 189 -6.18 -15.77 -8.90
C THR A 189 -7.51 -16.45 -8.63
N ASP A 190 -8.57 -16.05 -9.33
CA ASP A 190 -9.89 -16.67 -9.22
C ASP A 190 -9.86 -18.15 -9.58
N LYS A 191 -9.13 -18.50 -10.66
CA LYS A 191 -8.93 -19.91 -11.06
C LYS A 191 -8.18 -20.69 -9.98
N TYR A 192 -7.12 -20.11 -9.40
CA TYR A 192 -6.37 -20.74 -8.32
C TYR A 192 -7.28 -21.10 -7.13
N TYR A 193 -8.12 -20.15 -6.70
CA TYR A 193 -9.02 -20.40 -5.58
C TYR A 193 -10.11 -21.40 -5.89
N ALA A 194 -10.67 -21.38 -7.11
CA ALA A 194 -11.68 -22.33 -7.50
C ALA A 194 -11.14 -23.78 -7.48
N VAL A 195 -9.93 -23.99 -8.01
CA VAL A 195 -9.27 -25.31 -8.02
C VAL A 195 -8.86 -25.74 -6.61
N GLN A 196 -8.34 -24.78 -5.80
CA GLN A 196 -7.95 -25.04 -4.42
C GLN A 196 -9.15 -25.45 -3.56
N GLN A 197 -10.29 -24.77 -3.68
CA GLN A 197 -11.50 -25.06 -2.95
C GLN A 197 -12.08 -26.45 -3.34
N ASP A 198 -12.06 -26.77 -4.64
CA ASP A 198 -12.50 -28.09 -5.13
C ASP A 198 -11.59 -29.21 -4.60
N TYR A 199 -10.27 -28.97 -4.55
CA TYR A 199 -9.30 -29.88 -3.97
C TYR A 199 -9.56 -30.10 -2.46
N ASP A 200 -9.70 -29.00 -1.69
CA ASP A 200 -9.90 -29.07 -0.23
C ASP A 200 -11.20 -29.82 0.13
N THR A 201 -12.24 -29.63 -0.67
CA THR A 201 -13.53 -30.33 -0.48
C THR A 201 -13.36 -31.83 -0.73
N LYS A 202 -12.70 -32.21 -1.84
CA LYS A 202 -12.50 -33.62 -2.20
C LYS A 202 -11.48 -34.33 -1.29
N ALA A 203 -10.44 -33.61 -0.87
CA ALA A 203 -9.43 -34.14 0.05
C ALA A 203 -9.99 -34.40 1.45
N GLY A 204 -11.03 -33.63 1.88
CA GLY A 204 -11.74 -33.87 3.15
C GLY A 204 -12.60 -35.14 3.17
N ASP A 205 -13.07 -35.57 1.99
CA ASP A 205 -13.95 -36.75 1.84
C ASP A 205 -13.19 -38.04 1.42
N ALA A 206 -11.89 -37.94 1.09
CA ALA A 206 -11.12 -39.05 0.55
C ALA A 206 -10.48 -39.92 1.66
N GLU A 207 -10.82 -41.22 1.67
CA GLU A 207 -10.13 -42.25 2.47
C GLU A 207 -8.92 -42.86 1.74
N GLY A 208 -7.98 -42.03 1.23
CA GLY A 208 -6.77 -42.55 0.59
C GLY A 208 -6.19 -41.62 -0.50
N GLU A 209 -4.99 -41.99 -0.97
CA GLU A 209 -4.29 -41.28 -2.08
C GLU A 209 -5.02 -41.54 -3.41
N ASP A 210 -5.81 -40.55 -3.88
CA ASP A 210 -6.52 -40.62 -5.14
C ASP A 210 -5.65 -39.93 -6.22
N ALA A 211 -5.41 -40.62 -7.35
CA ALA A 211 -4.65 -40.11 -8.50
C ALA A 211 -5.21 -38.77 -9.04
N ASN A 212 -6.52 -38.56 -8.89
CA ASN A 212 -7.18 -37.30 -9.23
C ASN A 212 -6.75 -36.14 -8.33
N LEU A 213 -6.60 -36.39 -7.03
CA LEU A 213 -6.13 -35.39 -6.05
C LEU A 213 -4.67 -35.01 -6.31
N MET A 214 -3.81 -35.96 -6.71
CA MET A 214 -2.43 -35.67 -7.10
C MET A 214 -2.38 -34.76 -8.34
N THR A 215 -3.21 -35.02 -9.34
CA THR A 215 -3.28 -34.20 -10.56
C THR A 215 -3.76 -32.78 -10.26
N GLN A 216 -4.78 -32.63 -9.41
CA GLN A 216 -5.27 -31.32 -8.97
C GLN A 216 -4.23 -30.56 -8.17
N ARG A 217 -3.49 -31.23 -7.29
CA ARG A 217 -2.38 -30.62 -6.54
C ARG A 217 -1.29 -30.08 -7.47
N GLN A 218 -0.92 -30.83 -8.51
CA GLN A 218 0.02 -30.36 -9.52
C GLN A 218 -0.51 -29.16 -10.30
N GLU A 219 -1.81 -29.14 -10.65
CA GLU A 219 -2.43 -27.98 -11.28
C GLU A 219 -2.39 -26.75 -10.39
N ILE A 220 -2.68 -26.88 -9.10
CA ILE A 220 -2.59 -25.80 -8.10
C ILE A 220 -1.16 -25.23 -8.03
N GLU A 221 -0.14 -26.10 -7.96
CA GLU A 221 1.26 -25.67 -7.93
C GLU A 221 1.69 -24.94 -9.21
N GLN A 222 1.22 -25.41 -10.38
CA GLN A 222 1.48 -24.74 -11.66
C GLN A 222 0.82 -23.37 -11.74
N ILE A 223 -0.46 -23.27 -11.35
CA ILE A 223 -1.18 -21.97 -11.36
C ILE A 223 -0.51 -21.01 -10.39
N LYS A 224 -0.12 -21.48 -9.21
CA LYS A 224 0.58 -20.67 -8.20
C LYS A 224 1.91 -20.15 -8.73
N PHE A 225 2.72 -21.00 -9.34
CA PHE A 225 4.01 -20.61 -9.95
C PHE A 225 3.82 -19.54 -11.03
N LEU A 226 2.84 -19.73 -11.92
CA LEU A 226 2.52 -18.75 -12.97
C LEU A 226 2.01 -17.42 -12.38
N LEU A 227 1.21 -17.50 -11.33
CA LEU A 227 0.69 -16.34 -10.63
C LEU A 227 1.81 -15.53 -9.96
N ASP A 228 2.73 -16.19 -9.25
CA ASP A 228 3.86 -15.55 -8.60
C ASP A 228 4.78 -14.88 -9.63
N GLN A 229 5.11 -15.57 -10.73
CA GLN A 229 5.89 -15.02 -11.83
C GLN A 229 5.22 -13.79 -12.47
N LYS A 230 3.90 -13.85 -12.71
CA LYS A 230 3.15 -12.73 -13.30
C LYS A 230 3.02 -11.56 -12.35
N LYS A 231 2.83 -11.81 -11.06
CA LYS A 231 2.82 -10.76 -10.02
C LYS A 231 4.17 -10.03 -9.96
N GLU A 232 5.27 -10.75 -9.92
CA GLU A 232 6.61 -10.16 -9.87
C GLU A 232 6.90 -9.27 -11.09
N GLN A 233 6.58 -9.77 -12.30
CA GLN A 233 6.71 -8.99 -13.54
C GLN A 233 5.81 -7.74 -13.53
N SER A 234 4.57 -7.86 -13.05
CA SER A 234 3.63 -6.76 -12.98
C SER A 234 4.06 -5.68 -11.99
N VAL A 235 4.62 -6.05 -10.82
CA VAL A 235 5.04 -5.10 -9.79
C VAL A 235 6.12 -4.15 -10.30
N SER A 236 7.15 -4.66 -10.95
CA SER A 236 8.24 -3.82 -11.46
C SER A 236 7.79 -2.92 -12.61
N HIS A 237 6.96 -3.43 -13.53
CA HIS A 237 6.41 -2.66 -14.64
C HIS A 237 5.47 -1.56 -14.14
N HIS A 238 4.54 -1.92 -13.26
CA HIS A 238 3.59 -1.02 -12.63
C HIS A 238 4.32 0.12 -11.89
N LYS A 239 5.32 -0.21 -11.07
CA LYS A 239 6.09 0.76 -10.33
C LYS A 239 6.73 1.81 -11.24
N ASN A 240 7.45 1.36 -12.29
CA ASN A 240 8.10 2.25 -13.23
C ASN A 240 7.10 3.16 -13.94
N LEU A 241 5.96 2.62 -14.37
CA LEU A 241 4.93 3.37 -15.08
C LEU A 241 4.28 4.44 -14.19
N TYR A 242 3.91 4.10 -12.96
CA TYR A 242 3.22 5.00 -12.04
C TYR A 242 4.15 6.01 -11.34
N GLU A 243 5.46 5.77 -11.36
CA GLU A 243 6.46 6.73 -10.91
C GLU A 243 6.91 7.69 -12.02
N THR A 244 6.58 7.41 -13.29
CA THR A 244 6.96 8.27 -14.42
C THR A 244 6.23 9.60 -14.34
N PRO A 245 6.96 10.74 -14.29
CA PRO A 245 6.34 12.05 -14.24
C PRO A 245 5.75 12.43 -15.59
N LEU A 246 4.53 12.96 -15.56
CA LEU A 246 3.83 13.57 -16.68
C LEU A 246 3.79 15.08 -16.52
N TYR A 247 3.75 15.80 -17.62
CA TYR A 247 3.70 17.25 -17.65
C TYR A 247 2.51 17.68 -18.52
N ALA A 248 1.74 18.66 -18.03
CA ALA A 248 0.52 19.10 -18.69
C ALA A 248 0.75 20.35 -19.53
N THR A 249 0.13 20.39 -20.71
CA THR A 249 -0.06 21.63 -21.50
C THR A 249 -1.54 21.97 -21.55
N GLY A 250 -1.88 23.27 -21.69
CA GLY A 250 -3.26 23.76 -21.71
C GLY A 250 -3.83 23.99 -20.31
N GLU A 251 -5.09 24.44 -20.27
CA GLU A 251 -5.81 24.80 -19.05
C GLU A 251 -7.11 24.01 -18.90
N GLY A 252 -7.52 23.78 -17.67
CA GLY A 252 -8.79 23.13 -17.32
C GLY A 252 -8.87 21.68 -17.79
N GLU A 253 -10.06 21.31 -18.31
CA GLU A 253 -10.38 19.94 -18.77
C GLU A 253 -9.73 19.54 -20.11
N GLN A 254 -9.16 20.50 -20.83
CA GLN A 254 -8.50 20.28 -22.13
C GLN A 254 -6.99 20.08 -22.00
N ARG A 255 -6.49 19.83 -20.80
CA ARG A 255 -5.06 19.52 -20.57
C ARG A 255 -4.64 18.25 -21.31
N VAL A 256 -3.49 18.32 -21.93
CA VAL A 256 -2.84 17.18 -22.61
C VAL A 256 -1.54 16.89 -21.86
N PHE A 257 -1.29 15.61 -21.62
CA PHE A 257 -0.18 15.15 -20.79
C PHE A 257 0.90 14.49 -21.62
N TYR A 258 2.15 14.89 -21.38
CA TYR A 258 3.33 14.46 -22.11
C TYR A 258 4.35 13.85 -21.16
N SER A 259 5.20 12.97 -21.69
CA SER A 259 6.42 12.56 -21.00
C SER A 259 7.40 13.71 -20.87
N ARG A 260 8.38 13.58 -19.97
CA ARG A 260 9.43 14.60 -19.80
C ARG A 260 10.22 14.88 -21.08
N GLY A 261 10.49 13.85 -21.89
CA GLY A 261 11.22 13.97 -23.16
C GLY A 261 10.44 14.80 -24.16
N GLU A 262 9.21 14.44 -24.44
CA GLU A 262 8.33 15.15 -25.39
C GLU A 262 8.03 16.58 -24.93
N MET A 263 7.82 16.79 -23.62
CA MET A 263 7.65 18.14 -23.09
C MET A 263 8.91 19.00 -23.29
N GLY A 264 10.10 18.41 -23.14
CA GLY A 264 11.37 19.08 -23.44
C GLY A 264 11.49 19.50 -24.90
N GLU A 265 10.98 18.69 -25.83
CA GLU A 265 10.93 19.03 -27.26
C GLU A 265 9.96 20.19 -27.54
N LEU A 266 8.78 20.21 -26.91
CA LEU A 266 7.83 21.32 -27.01
C LEU A 266 8.40 22.64 -26.48
N ILE A 267 9.16 22.60 -25.40
CA ILE A 267 9.85 23.77 -24.85
C ILE A 267 10.95 24.25 -25.83
N ALA A 268 11.72 23.33 -26.40
CA ALA A 268 12.75 23.65 -27.36
C ALA A 268 12.18 24.23 -28.68
N ALA A 269 10.98 23.82 -29.06
CA ALA A 269 10.24 24.37 -30.19
C ALA A 269 9.58 25.74 -29.89
N GLY A 270 9.59 26.20 -28.64
CA GLY A 270 8.95 27.45 -28.21
C GLY A 270 7.44 27.39 -28.08
N GLU A 271 6.85 26.17 -28.07
CA GLU A 271 5.41 25.95 -27.91
C GLU A 271 4.99 25.97 -26.43
N GLN A 272 5.94 25.82 -25.51
CA GLN A 272 5.72 25.86 -24.07
C GLN A 272 6.84 26.62 -23.35
N GLU A 273 6.50 27.43 -22.35
CA GLU A 273 7.49 28.27 -21.63
C GLU A 273 8.26 27.50 -20.53
N SER A 274 7.62 26.52 -19.89
CA SER A 274 8.22 25.74 -18.79
C SER A 274 7.58 24.37 -18.63
N LEU A 275 8.27 23.48 -17.92
CA LEU A 275 7.76 22.11 -17.64
C LEU A 275 6.44 22.09 -16.84
N GLY A 276 6.15 23.11 -16.04
CA GLY A 276 4.98 23.11 -15.15
C GLY A 276 5.09 22.09 -14.00
N PRO A 277 3.97 21.84 -13.30
CA PRO A 277 3.94 20.86 -12.23
C PRO A 277 4.08 19.43 -12.74
N GLU A 278 4.73 18.57 -11.93
CA GLU A 278 4.82 17.15 -12.19
C GLU A 278 3.49 16.46 -11.80
N TRP A 279 2.91 15.75 -12.75
CA TRP A 279 1.74 14.91 -12.57
C TRP A 279 2.16 13.46 -12.52
N ARG A 280 1.53 12.70 -11.64
CA ARG A 280 1.77 11.26 -11.50
C ARG A 280 0.48 10.48 -11.62
N ILE A 281 0.59 9.31 -12.19
CA ILE A 281 -0.53 8.39 -12.35
C ILE A 281 -0.87 7.83 -10.97
N ARG A 282 -2.13 7.92 -10.58
CA ARG A 282 -2.67 7.34 -9.37
C ARG A 282 -3.37 6.01 -9.64
N THR A 283 -4.31 6.03 -10.57
CA THR A 283 -5.05 4.85 -11.02
C THR A 283 -5.39 4.96 -12.49
N TYR A 284 -5.54 3.81 -13.13
CA TYR A 284 -6.12 3.69 -14.46
C TYR A 284 -7.18 2.59 -14.45
N GLU A 285 -8.45 2.99 -14.56
CA GLU A 285 -9.60 2.08 -14.53
C GLU A 285 -10.65 2.54 -15.55
N ASN A 286 -11.22 1.60 -16.28
CA ASN A 286 -12.33 1.83 -17.22
C ASN A 286 -12.10 2.98 -18.24
N GLY A 287 -10.83 3.17 -18.66
CA GLY A 287 -10.48 4.23 -19.62
C GLY A 287 -10.29 5.63 -19.01
N VAL A 288 -10.45 5.75 -17.70
CA VAL A 288 -10.19 6.98 -16.94
C VAL A 288 -8.87 6.85 -16.19
N LEU A 289 -8.05 7.86 -16.32
CA LEU A 289 -6.76 7.99 -15.68
C LEU A 289 -6.85 9.06 -14.60
N SER A 290 -6.70 8.67 -13.34
CA SER A 290 -6.59 9.63 -12.23
C SER A 290 -5.14 10.06 -12.08
N LEU A 291 -4.90 11.36 -12.21
CA LEU A 291 -3.61 12.01 -12.07
C LEU A 291 -3.58 12.86 -10.80
N GLN A 292 -2.41 12.95 -10.20
CA GLN A 292 -2.17 13.78 -9.03
C GLN A 292 -0.91 14.62 -9.25
N ALA A 293 -1.02 15.94 -9.06
CA ALA A 293 0.11 16.85 -8.92
C ALA A 293 0.36 17.15 -7.43
N GLY A 294 1.57 17.52 -7.09
CA GLY A 294 1.97 17.89 -5.71
C GLY A 294 2.82 16.82 -5.03
N GLY A 295 2.35 16.30 -3.92
CA GLY A 295 3.09 15.29 -3.13
C GLY A 295 3.29 13.96 -3.84
N LYS A 296 4.26 13.17 -3.38
CA LYS A 296 4.51 11.84 -3.94
C LYS A 296 3.36 10.88 -3.58
N VAL A 297 2.82 10.20 -4.60
CA VAL A 297 1.72 9.24 -4.40
C VAL A 297 2.19 8.03 -3.59
N ILE A 298 1.54 7.74 -2.47
CA ILE A 298 1.85 6.61 -1.58
C ILE A 298 0.78 5.52 -1.74
N GLY A 299 0.63 5.00 -2.94
CA GLY A 299 -0.33 3.94 -3.25
C GLY A 299 -1.77 4.44 -3.42
N ASN A 300 -2.62 3.55 -3.90
CA ASN A 300 -4.05 3.85 -4.09
C ASN A 300 -4.81 3.64 -2.78
N VAL A 301 -5.30 4.73 -2.20
CA VAL A 301 -6.25 4.66 -1.08
C VAL A 301 -7.64 4.84 -1.67
N PRO A 302 -8.52 3.82 -1.63
CA PRO A 302 -9.89 3.97 -2.09
C PRO A 302 -10.57 5.12 -1.34
N GLY A 303 -11.18 6.04 -2.08
CA GLY A 303 -11.91 7.16 -1.50
C GLY A 303 -13.23 6.69 -0.88
N GLY A 304 -13.60 7.31 0.25
CA GLY A 304 -14.86 7.04 0.95
C GLY A 304 -14.74 6.02 2.09
N LEU A 305 -15.83 5.87 2.82
CA LEU A 305 -15.94 4.82 3.83
C LEU A 305 -16.27 3.50 3.13
N PRO A 306 -15.57 2.40 3.43
CA PRO A 306 -15.94 1.09 2.92
C PRO A 306 -17.37 0.76 3.35
N GLY A 307 -18.17 0.23 2.42
CA GLY A 307 -19.52 -0.26 2.75
C GLY A 307 -19.43 -1.27 3.90
N PHE A 308 -20.39 -1.19 4.83
CA PHE A 308 -20.47 -2.17 5.92
C PHE A 308 -20.85 -3.53 5.32
N GLN A 309 -19.87 -4.39 5.16
CA GLN A 309 -20.07 -5.77 4.72
C GLN A 309 -19.72 -6.69 5.87
N LEU A 310 -20.65 -7.60 6.21
CA LEU A 310 -20.32 -8.68 7.12
C LEU A 310 -19.38 -9.63 6.38
N PRO A 311 -18.25 -10.01 7.01
CA PRO A 311 -17.33 -10.95 6.39
C PRO A 311 -18.03 -12.29 6.18
N GLY A 312 -17.87 -12.88 5.00
CA GLY A 312 -18.26 -14.26 4.76
C GLY A 312 -17.43 -15.19 5.66
N PHE A 313 -18.10 -16.04 6.43
CA PHE A 313 -17.44 -17.02 7.30
C PHE A 313 -17.13 -18.28 6.47
N GLU A 314 -16.04 -18.24 5.71
CA GLU A 314 -15.53 -19.40 5.00
C GLU A 314 -14.51 -20.13 5.87
N TRP A 315 -14.80 -21.39 6.21
CA TRP A 315 -13.96 -22.17 7.12
C TRP A 315 -12.52 -22.34 6.61
N GLY A 316 -12.33 -22.54 5.30
CA GLY A 316 -11.02 -22.66 4.67
C GLY A 316 -10.18 -21.39 4.83
N VAL A 317 -10.77 -20.23 4.58
CA VAL A 317 -10.12 -18.91 4.74
C VAL A 317 -9.77 -18.66 6.22
N MET A 318 -10.66 -18.98 7.14
CA MET A 318 -10.42 -18.83 8.58
C MET A 318 -9.21 -19.65 9.04
N MET A 319 -9.09 -20.91 8.60
CA MET A 319 -7.95 -21.77 8.91
C MET A 319 -6.63 -21.20 8.40
N HIS A 320 -6.63 -20.61 7.19
CA HIS A 320 -5.45 -19.97 6.62
C HIS A 320 -5.03 -18.72 7.40
N LEU A 321 -6.01 -17.96 7.91
CA LEU A 321 -5.78 -16.74 8.67
C LEU A 321 -5.37 -16.96 10.14
N ILE A 322 -5.48 -18.19 10.68
CA ILE A 322 -5.10 -18.47 12.07
C ILE A 322 -3.63 -18.14 12.34
N GLY A 323 -2.73 -18.48 11.42
CA GLY A 323 -1.31 -18.15 11.57
C GLY A 323 -1.07 -16.63 11.63
N ALA A 324 -1.72 -15.88 10.75
CA ALA A 324 -1.66 -14.42 10.73
C ALA A 324 -2.31 -13.81 12.00
N MET A 325 -3.43 -14.35 12.46
CA MET A 325 -4.10 -13.92 13.68
C MET A 325 -3.16 -14.00 14.89
N ILE A 326 -2.45 -15.12 15.05
CA ILE A 326 -1.51 -15.32 16.17
C ILE A 326 -0.32 -14.38 16.08
N THR A 327 0.19 -14.12 14.87
CA THR A 327 1.37 -13.24 14.68
C THR A 327 1.04 -11.75 14.81
N ILE A 328 -0.21 -11.34 14.55
CA ILE A 328 -0.67 -9.96 14.62
C ILE A 328 -1.15 -9.59 16.04
N SER A 329 -1.64 -10.56 16.79
CA SER A 329 -2.18 -10.35 18.16
C SER A 329 -1.08 -10.21 19.22
#